data_5f1ea0b28f08e608d05eb5f5d8f6b548
#
_entry.id   5f1ea0b28f08e608d05eb5f5d8f6b548
#
_cell.length_a   1.000
_cell.length_b   1.000
_cell.length_c   1.000
_cell.angle_alpha   90.00
_cell.angle_beta   90.00
_cell.angle_gamma   90.00
#
_symmetry.space_group_name_H-M   'P 1'
#
loop_
_entity.id
_entity.type
_entity.pdbx_description
1 polymer ?
#
loop_
_entity_poly.entity_id
_entity_poly.type
_entity_poly.pdbx_seq_one_letter_code
_entity_poly.pdbx_strand_id
1 'polypeptide(L)'
;MNRLTILSFFIFACNNTELNKIGESRDGLPDAESWNATITLTNKGSKRAIIKSGHLQKYQQRQYILLDQKVDADFFNEDEIYTSNLKSEIAEIDESKDFLIAMGNVVVVSDSGVTLFTDTLSWDNVEEKIFTDDRVIFITEQNDTLYGIGFKSDVELNNWEIMQPTGVFHDGSDEK
;
A
#
# COMPACT_ATOMS: atom_id res chain seq x y z
N MET A 1 39.42 76.15 10.33
CA MET A 1 38.24 75.61 11.01
C MET A 1 37.88 74.31 10.31
N ASN A 2 38.41 73.17 10.82
CA ASN A 2 38.15 71.83 10.28
C ASN A 2 37.03 71.15 11.08
N ARG A 3 35.91 70.87 10.40
CA ARG A 3 34.86 70.06 11.00
C ARG A 3 35.09 68.62 10.59
N LEU A 4 35.55 67.83 11.59
CA LEU A 4 35.73 66.39 11.46
C LEU A 4 34.38 65.71 11.71
N THR A 5 33.75 65.18 10.66
CA THR A 5 32.51 64.40 10.77
C THR A 5 32.87 62.95 11.05
N ILE A 6 32.61 62.45 12.25
CA ILE A 6 32.78 61.08 12.63
C ILE A 6 31.52 60.31 12.17
N LEU A 7 31.71 59.47 11.14
CA LEU A 7 30.69 58.54 10.66
C LEU A 7 30.73 57.27 11.54
N SER A 8 29.76 57.14 12.47
CA SER A 8 29.62 55.98 13.33
C SER A 8 28.98 54.83 12.57
N PHE A 9 29.75 53.80 12.30
CA PHE A 9 29.29 52.57 11.62
C PHE A 9 28.73 51.61 12.66
N PHE A 10 27.40 51.52 12.76
CA PHE A 10 26.73 50.48 13.59
C PHE A 10 26.81 49.12 12.90
N ILE A 11 27.68 48.27 13.38
CA ILE A 11 27.71 46.86 12.98
C ILE A 11 26.63 46.13 13.80
N PHE A 12 25.52 45.81 13.15
CA PHE A 12 24.56 44.85 13.71
C PHE A 12 25.17 43.44 13.61
N ALA A 13 25.73 42.96 14.71
CA ALA A 13 26.08 41.57 14.88
C ALA A 13 24.78 40.76 14.99
N CYS A 14 24.41 40.01 13.94
CA CYS A 14 23.44 38.95 14.02
C CYS A 14 24.04 37.85 14.92
N ASN A 15 23.62 37.79 16.16
CA ASN A 15 23.87 36.62 17.00
C ASN A 15 23.00 35.48 16.46
N ASN A 16 23.63 34.55 15.75
CA ASN A 16 23.08 33.22 15.52
C ASN A 16 23.02 32.52 16.89
N THR A 17 21.91 32.63 17.55
CA THR A 17 21.58 31.74 18.66
C THR A 17 21.47 30.35 18.05
N GLU A 18 22.51 29.53 18.19
CA GLU A 18 22.36 28.11 18.01
C GLU A 18 21.29 27.66 18.98
N LEU A 19 20.08 27.43 18.45
CA LEU A 19 19.07 26.64 19.13
C LEU A 19 19.75 25.29 19.38
N ASN A 20 20.18 25.06 20.63
CA ASN A 20 20.50 23.74 21.11
C ASN A 20 19.35 22.83 20.68
N LYS A 21 19.56 22.07 19.60
CA LYS A 21 18.73 20.93 19.27
C LYS A 21 18.86 20.00 20.46
N ILE A 22 17.91 20.10 21.39
CA ILE A 22 17.60 18.98 22.27
C ILE A 22 17.23 17.87 21.27
N GLY A 23 18.19 17.02 20.99
CA GLY A 23 17.98 15.84 20.17
C GLY A 23 17.10 14.88 20.94
N GLU A 24 15.79 15.12 20.95
CA GLU A 24 14.88 14.00 21.11
C GLU A 24 15.21 13.06 19.95
N SER A 25 15.74 11.90 20.30
CA SER A 25 15.92 10.80 19.34
C SER A 25 14.58 10.58 18.66
N ARG A 26 14.47 10.93 17.38
CA ARG A 26 13.29 10.67 16.57
C ARG A 26 13.30 9.24 16.04
N ASP A 27 14.10 8.37 16.65
CA ASP A 27 14.14 6.96 16.31
C ASP A 27 12.76 6.34 16.49
N GLY A 28 12.17 5.94 15.40
CA GLY A 28 10.87 5.29 15.36
C GLY A 28 9.67 6.20 15.05
N LEU A 29 9.84 7.53 15.03
CA LEU A 29 8.77 8.43 14.56
C LEU A 29 8.75 8.53 13.04
N PRO A 30 7.55 8.68 12.41
CA PRO A 30 7.45 8.92 10.99
C PRO A 30 8.03 10.29 10.61
N ASP A 31 8.62 10.37 9.41
CA ASP A 31 9.10 11.64 8.83
C ASP A 31 7.96 12.52 8.34
N ALA A 32 6.83 11.91 7.97
CA ALA A 32 5.60 12.59 7.58
C ALA A 32 4.37 11.78 7.96
N GLU A 33 3.30 12.47 8.33
CA GLU A 33 1.98 11.90 8.58
C GLU A 33 0.92 12.66 7.79
N SER A 34 -0.12 11.95 7.36
CA SER A 34 -1.25 12.54 6.64
C SER A 34 -2.54 11.80 7.00
N TRP A 35 -3.65 12.53 7.07
CA TRP A 35 -4.98 11.97 7.29
C TRP A 35 -5.82 12.09 6.01
N ASN A 36 -6.65 11.07 5.75
CA ASN A 36 -7.43 10.94 4.53
C ASN A 36 -6.52 11.03 3.28
N ALA A 37 -5.44 10.26 3.33
CA ALA A 37 -4.42 10.25 2.29
C ALA A 37 -4.90 9.53 1.03
N THR A 38 -4.39 9.96 -0.12
CA THR A 38 -4.51 9.24 -1.39
C THR A 38 -3.13 9.12 -2.01
N ILE A 39 -2.73 7.89 -2.34
CA ILE A 39 -1.47 7.57 -3.02
C ILE A 39 -1.79 7.01 -4.40
N THR A 40 -1.04 7.41 -5.40
CA THR A 40 -1.05 6.76 -6.71
C THR A 40 0.27 6.02 -6.90
N LEU A 41 0.20 4.71 -7.07
CA LEU A 41 1.34 3.89 -7.45
C LEU A 41 1.40 3.74 -8.96
N THR A 42 2.61 3.84 -9.50
CA THR A 42 2.85 3.73 -10.94
C THR A 42 3.94 2.71 -11.23
N ASN A 43 3.89 2.08 -12.39
CA ASN A 43 4.95 1.26 -12.93
C ASN A 43 5.27 1.74 -14.34
N LYS A 44 6.55 2.07 -14.61
CA LYS A 44 7.02 2.61 -15.92
C LYS A 44 6.21 3.82 -16.43
N GLY A 45 5.65 4.60 -15.49
CA GLY A 45 4.85 5.78 -15.81
C GLY A 45 3.34 5.54 -15.96
N SER A 46 2.88 4.29 -16.05
CA SER A 46 1.45 3.95 -16.06
C SER A 46 0.92 3.77 -14.64
N LYS A 47 -0.28 4.25 -14.40
CA LYS A 47 -0.98 4.11 -13.12
C LYS A 47 -1.34 2.63 -12.88
N ARG A 48 -0.96 2.10 -11.72
CA ARG A 48 -1.20 0.71 -11.32
C ARG A 48 -2.14 0.57 -10.13
N ALA A 49 -2.09 1.53 -9.20
CA ALA A 49 -3.04 1.56 -8.09
C ALA A 49 -3.33 2.99 -7.62
N ILE A 50 -4.55 3.19 -7.11
CA ILE A 50 -4.94 4.36 -6.31
C ILE A 50 -5.34 3.83 -4.93
N ILE A 51 -4.61 4.22 -3.89
CA ILE A 51 -4.79 3.75 -2.53
C ILE A 51 -5.26 4.90 -1.66
N LYS A 52 -6.36 4.72 -0.95
CA LYS A 52 -6.90 5.65 0.04
C LYS A 52 -6.79 5.05 1.43
N SER A 53 -6.41 5.84 2.41
CA SER A 53 -6.40 5.45 3.82
C SER A 53 -6.82 6.58 4.73
N GLY A 54 -7.37 6.24 5.90
CA GLY A 54 -7.71 7.22 6.92
C GLY A 54 -6.47 7.89 7.51
N HIS A 55 -5.36 7.16 7.63
CA HIS A 55 -4.10 7.66 8.15
C HIS A 55 -2.91 7.05 7.41
N LEU A 56 -1.87 7.85 7.19
CA LEU A 56 -0.63 7.49 6.52
C LEU A 56 0.57 7.95 7.34
N GLN A 57 1.55 7.08 7.52
CA GLN A 57 2.85 7.37 8.12
C GLN A 57 3.95 7.03 7.13
N LYS A 58 4.84 7.99 6.84
CA LYS A 58 5.96 7.78 5.93
C LYS A 58 7.29 7.81 6.68
N TYR A 59 8.14 6.82 6.41
CA TYR A 59 9.47 6.62 6.96
C TYR A 59 10.52 6.67 5.84
N GLN A 60 11.02 7.86 5.51
CA GLN A 60 11.88 8.09 4.35
C GLN A 60 13.17 7.26 4.37
N GLN A 61 13.83 7.16 5.52
CA GLN A 61 15.09 6.40 5.64
C GLN A 61 14.90 4.90 5.39
N ARG A 62 13.71 4.39 5.71
CA ARG A 62 13.35 2.98 5.53
C ARG A 62 12.69 2.71 4.17
N GLN A 63 12.39 3.76 3.40
CA GLN A 63 11.58 3.68 2.18
C GLN A 63 10.26 2.90 2.41
N TYR A 64 9.57 3.24 3.49
CA TYR A 64 8.44 2.49 4.02
C TYR A 64 7.27 3.44 4.31
N ILE A 65 6.07 3.01 3.95
CA ILE A 65 4.82 3.70 4.25
C ILE A 65 3.89 2.73 4.96
N LEU A 66 3.34 3.15 6.10
CA LEU A 66 2.27 2.48 6.81
C LEU A 66 0.96 3.21 6.55
N LEU A 67 -0.06 2.47 6.18
CA LEU A 67 -1.42 2.93 5.97
C LEU A 67 -2.33 2.22 6.97
N ASP A 68 -3.15 2.96 7.70
CA ASP A 68 -4.11 2.42 8.64
C ASP A 68 -5.45 3.17 8.61
N GLN A 69 -6.38 2.81 9.50
CA GLN A 69 -7.74 3.36 9.56
C GLN A 69 -8.54 3.15 8.27
N LYS A 70 -8.57 1.92 7.81
CA LYS A 70 -9.20 1.44 6.56
C LYS A 70 -8.40 1.82 5.33
N VAL A 71 -7.99 0.82 4.62
CA VAL A 71 -7.32 0.93 3.32
C VAL A 71 -8.30 0.50 2.24
N ASP A 72 -8.37 1.27 1.17
CA ASP A 72 -9.19 1.03 -0.01
C ASP A 72 -8.32 1.30 -1.24
N ALA A 73 -7.99 0.25 -2.00
CA ALA A 73 -7.07 0.31 -3.12
C ALA A 73 -7.75 -0.16 -4.42
N ASP A 74 -7.82 0.73 -5.40
CA ASP A 74 -8.26 0.41 -6.76
C ASP A 74 -7.04 0.06 -7.61
N PHE A 75 -7.06 -1.10 -8.27
CA PHE A 75 -5.99 -1.57 -9.16
C PHE A 75 -6.35 -1.38 -10.63
N PHE A 76 -5.31 -1.21 -11.44
CA PHE A 76 -5.43 -0.95 -12.87
C PHE A 76 -4.40 -1.79 -13.64
N ASN A 77 -4.77 -2.25 -14.83
CA ASN A 77 -3.87 -2.96 -15.75
C ASN A 77 -2.88 -1.99 -16.45
N GLU A 78 -2.09 -2.52 -17.38
CA GLU A 78 -1.10 -1.72 -18.14
C GLU A 78 -1.75 -0.61 -18.99
N ASP A 79 -2.99 -0.81 -19.44
CA ASP A 79 -3.79 0.17 -20.19
C ASP A 79 -4.54 1.17 -19.29
N GLU A 80 -4.24 1.16 -17.98
CA GLU A 80 -4.88 1.98 -16.94
C GLU A 80 -6.40 1.73 -16.81
N ILE A 81 -6.87 0.55 -17.23
CA ILE A 81 -8.25 0.11 -17.04
C ILE A 81 -8.39 -0.50 -15.64
N TYR A 82 -9.43 -0.12 -14.92
CA TYR A 82 -9.76 -0.69 -13.62
C TYR A 82 -9.96 -2.21 -13.70
N THR A 83 -9.39 -2.94 -12.75
CA THR A 83 -9.42 -4.41 -12.72
C THR A 83 -9.97 -4.99 -11.43
N SER A 84 -9.60 -4.42 -10.29
CA SER A 84 -10.02 -4.93 -8.99
C SER A 84 -9.95 -3.88 -7.90
N ASN A 85 -10.65 -4.11 -6.80
CA ASN A 85 -10.57 -3.31 -5.57
C ASN A 85 -10.17 -4.20 -4.40
N LEU A 86 -9.24 -3.72 -3.58
CA LEU A 86 -8.80 -4.33 -2.33
C LEU A 86 -9.22 -3.47 -1.16
N LYS A 87 -9.75 -4.10 -0.11
CA LYS A 87 -10.00 -3.48 1.19
C LYS A 87 -9.28 -4.23 2.28
N SER A 88 -8.70 -3.50 3.24
CA SER A 88 -8.05 -4.05 4.42
C SER A 88 -8.09 -3.07 5.59
N GLU A 89 -7.68 -3.51 6.78
CA GLU A 89 -7.54 -2.63 7.93
C GLU A 89 -6.26 -1.81 7.86
N ILE A 90 -5.16 -2.44 7.42
CA ILE A 90 -3.80 -1.90 7.37
C ILE A 90 -3.18 -2.29 6.03
N ALA A 91 -2.26 -1.45 5.53
CA ALA A 91 -1.34 -1.84 4.48
C ALA A 91 0.05 -1.25 4.72
N GLU A 92 1.06 -1.97 4.27
CA GLU A 92 2.45 -1.57 4.28
C GLU A 92 2.99 -1.50 2.86
N ILE A 93 3.72 -0.45 2.52
CA ILE A 93 4.37 -0.29 1.22
C ILE A 93 5.87 -0.19 1.43
N ASP A 94 6.62 -1.11 0.84
CA ASP A 94 8.07 -1.06 0.71
C ASP A 94 8.41 -0.40 -0.64
N GLU A 95 8.70 0.91 -0.60
CA GLU A 95 9.01 1.69 -1.81
C GLU A 95 10.33 1.23 -2.48
N SER A 96 11.20 0.53 -1.74
CA SER A 96 12.47 0.02 -2.28
C SER A 96 12.32 -1.22 -3.16
N LYS A 97 11.22 -1.95 -2.97
CA LYS A 97 10.93 -3.22 -3.65
C LYS A 97 9.69 -3.13 -4.54
N ASP A 98 8.98 -1.99 -4.56
CA ASP A 98 7.67 -1.86 -5.20
C ASP A 98 6.67 -2.93 -4.73
N PHE A 99 6.62 -3.13 -3.41
CA PHE A 99 5.89 -4.20 -2.76
C PHE A 99 4.86 -3.66 -1.76
N LEU A 100 3.67 -4.24 -1.74
CA LEU A 100 2.61 -3.90 -0.80
C LEU A 100 2.15 -5.15 -0.05
N ILE A 101 1.90 -5.03 1.25
CA ILE A 101 1.24 -6.05 2.07
C ILE A 101 -0.01 -5.43 2.67
N ALA A 102 -1.17 -6.00 2.36
CA ALA A 102 -2.44 -5.69 3.00
C ALA A 102 -2.71 -6.68 4.13
N MET A 103 -3.23 -6.20 5.26
CA MET A 103 -3.44 -7.00 6.47
C MET A 103 -4.77 -6.64 7.15
N GLY A 104 -5.39 -7.65 7.74
CA GLY A 104 -6.63 -7.56 8.51
C GLY A 104 -7.86 -7.52 7.61
N ASN A 105 -8.63 -8.61 7.65
CA ASN A 105 -9.89 -8.75 6.92
C ASN A 105 -9.77 -8.33 5.45
N VAL A 106 -8.76 -8.84 4.76
CA VAL A 106 -8.48 -8.47 3.37
C VAL A 106 -9.57 -9.05 2.46
N VAL A 107 -10.16 -8.19 1.66
CA VAL A 107 -11.15 -8.55 0.64
C VAL A 107 -10.71 -7.95 -0.70
N VAL A 108 -10.60 -8.78 -1.72
CA VAL A 108 -10.36 -8.33 -3.11
C VAL A 108 -11.55 -8.71 -3.95
N VAL A 109 -12.05 -7.76 -4.74
CA VAL A 109 -13.16 -7.97 -5.68
C VAL A 109 -12.69 -7.53 -7.06
N SER A 110 -12.73 -8.43 -8.04
CA SER A 110 -12.42 -8.10 -9.44
C SER A 110 -13.63 -7.45 -10.12
N ASP A 111 -13.40 -6.83 -11.26
CA ASP A 111 -14.45 -6.27 -12.13
C ASP A 111 -15.39 -7.36 -12.69
N SER A 112 -14.90 -8.61 -12.84
CA SER A 112 -15.73 -9.78 -13.20
C SER A 112 -16.60 -10.30 -12.06
N GLY A 113 -16.42 -9.80 -10.82
CA GLY A 113 -17.18 -10.21 -9.64
C GLY A 113 -16.54 -11.35 -8.83
N VAL A 114 -15.37 -11.86 -9.25
CA VAL A 114 -14.59 -12.80 -8.45
C VAL A 114 -14.18 -12.15 -7.14
N THR A 115 -14.29 -12.88 -6.02
CA THR A 115 -13.98 -12.34 -4.69
C THR A 115 -13.02 -13.24 -3.93
N LEU A 116 -11.96 -12.65 -3.38
CA LEU A 116 -10.99 -13.29 -2.49
C LEU A 116 -11.09 -12.71 -1.09
N PHE A 117 -11.12 -13.59 -0.08
CA PHE A 117 -11.00 -13.23 1.34
C PHE A 117 -9.78 -13.91 1.94
N THR A 118 -8.99 -13.17 2.71
CA THR A 118 -7.82 -13.67 3.42
C THR A 118 -7.45 -12.74 4.58
N ASP A 119 -6.54 -13.16 5.46
CA ASP A 119 -6.05 -12.31 6.56
C ASP A 119 -4.94 -11.39 6.09
N THR A 120 -4.04 -11.87 5.21
CA THR A 120 -2.99 -11.06 4.59
C THR A 120 -2.96 -11.28 3.08
N LEU A 121 -2.51 -10.27 2.33
CA LEU A 121 -2.30 -10.37 0.89
C LEU A 121 -1.12 -9.49 0.48
N SER A 122 -0.19 -10.07 -0.22
CA SER A 122 0.96 -9.38 -0.80
C SER A 122 0.72 -9.06 -2.26
N TRP A 123 1.17 -7.88 -2.69
CA TRP A 123 1.21 -7.48 -4.08
C TRP A 123 2.64 -7.08 -4.46
N ASP A 124 3.19 -7.79 -5.44
CA ASP A 124 4.44 -7.49 -6.11
C ASP A 124 4.13 -6.70 -7.40
N ASN A 125 4.42 -5.39 -7.39
CA ASN A 125 4.16 -4.51 -8.53
C ASN A 125 5.12 -4.74 -9.70
N VAL A 126 6.29 -5.35 -9.45
CA VAL A 126 7.27 -5.67 -10.50
C VAL A 126 6.84 -6.91 -11.28
N GLU A 127 6.44 -7.96 -10.56
CA GLU A 127 5.96 -9.21 -11.14
C GLU A 127 4.47 -9.18 -11.50
N GLU A 128 3.74 -8.13 -11.08
CA GLU A 128 2.30 -7.93 -11.28
C GLU A 128 1.46 -9.09 -10.73
N LYS A 129 1.85 -9.55 -9.52
CA LYS A 129 1.23 -10.70 -8.87
C LYS A 129 0.77 -10.39 -7.47
N ILE A 130 -0.37 -11.00 -7.11
CA ILE A 130 -0.85 -11.05 -5.74
C ILE A 130 -0.67 -12.47 -5.19
N PHE A 131 -0.35 -12.60 -3.91
CA PHE A 131 -0.18 -13.90 -3.26
C PHE A 131 -0.34 -13.80 -1.74
N THR A 132 -0.68 -14.93 -1.14
CA THR A 132 -0.72 -15.12 0.31
C THR A 132 -0.42 -16.57 0.65
N ASP A 133 0.16 -16.81 1.84
CA ASP A 133 0.34 -18.13 2.42
C ASP A 133 -0.78 -18.46 3.43
N ASP A 134 -1.68 -17.54 3.70
CA ASP A 134 -2.77 -17.68 4.65
C ASP A 134 -3.94 -18.50 4.08
N ARG A 135 -4.95 -18.69 4.93
CA ARG A 135 -6.21 -19.28 4.52
C ARG A 135 -6.95 -18.34 3.57
N VAL A 136 -7.56 -18.93 2.56
CA VAL A 136 -8.34 -18.19 1.58
C VAL A 136 -9.75 -18.76 1.45
N ILE A 137 -10.70 -17.85 1.19
CA ILE A 137 -12.01 -18.15 0.63
C ILE A 137 -12.08 -17.44 -0.70
N PHE A 138 -12.29 -18.20 -1.76
CA PHE A 138 -12.33 -17.68 -3.12
C PHE A 138 -13.71 -17.97 -3.74
N ILE A 139 -14.40 -16.93 -4.17
CA ILE A 139 -15.71 -17.03 -4.81
C ILE A 139 -15.55 -16.72 -6.28
N THR A 140 -15.94 -17.67 -7.14
CA THR A 140 -15.87 -17.52 -8.61
C THR A 140 -16.99 -16.65 -9.14
N GLU A 141 -16.93 -16.28 -10.42
CA GLU A 141 -17.99 -15.59 -11.14
C GLU A 141 -19.33 -16.35 -11.13
N GLN A 142 -19.27 -17.68 -11.08
CA GLN A 142 -20.42 -18.55 -11.00
C GLN A 142 -20.98 -18.71 -9.58
N ASN A 143 -20.40 -18.01 -8.60
CA ASN A 143 -20.68 -18.09 -7.18
C ASN A 143 -20.28 -19.44 -6.52
N ASP A 144 -19.38 -20.20 -7.13
CA ASP A 144 -18.77 -21.34 -6.46
C ASP A 144 -17.79 -20.87 -5.41
N THR A 145 -17.82 -21.48 -4.22
CA THR A 145 -16.93 -21.12 -3.13
C THR A 145 -15.85 -22.17 -2.96
N LEU A 146 -14.60 -21.75 -3.10
CA LEU A 146 -13.41 -22.57 -2.92
C LEU A 146 -12.68 -22.14 -1.65
N TYR A 147 -12.12 -23.12 -0.93
CA TYR A 147 -11.35 -22.89 0.28
C TYR A 147 -9.94 -23.44 0.09
N GLY A 148 -8.96 -22.83 0.75
CA GLY A 148 -7.60 -23.35 0.74
C GLY A 148 -6.64 -22.62 1.65
N ILE A 149 -5.36 -23.01 1.55
CA ILE A 149 -4.23 -22.35 2.19
C ILE A 149 -3.22 -22.05 1.10
N GLY A 150 -2.77 -20.78 1.04
CA GLY A 150 -1.92 -20.29 -0.02
C GLY A 150 -2.68 -20.01 -1.32
N PHE A 151 -2.46 -18.81 -1.86
CA PHE A 151 -3.10 -18.33 -3.08
C PHE A 151 -2.11 -17.51 -3.89
N LYS A 152 -2.20 -17.58 -5.20
CA LYS A 152 -1.46 -16.75 -6.13
C LYS A 152 -2.31 -16.43 -7.35
N SER A 153 -2.21 -15.18 -7.84
CA SER A 153 -2.92 -14.75 -9.05
C SER A 153 -2.25 -13.54 -9.70
N ASP A 154 -2.72 -13.15 -10.88
CA ASP A 154 -2.59 -11.78 -11.36
C ASP A 154 -3.52 -10.84 -10.56
N VAL A 155 -3.35 -9.52 -10.72
CA VAL A 155 -4.17 -8.52 -10.03
C VAL A 155 -5.62 -8.47 -10.52
N GLU A 156 -5.91 -9.10 -11.64
CA GLU A 156 -7.23 -9.19 -12.27
C GLU A 156 -8.03 -10.39 -11.73
N LEU A 157 -7.39 -11.31 -10.96
CA LEU A 157 -7.93 -12.58 -10.48
C LEU A 157 -8.36 -13.53 -11.60
N ASN A 158 -7.76 -13.41 -12.80
CA ASN A 158 -8.07 -14.26 -13.95
C ASN A 158 -7.27 -15.58 -13.94
N ASN A 159 -5.99 -15.53 -13.54
CA ASN A 159 -5.08 -16.66 -13.53
C ASN A 159 -4.68 -16.99 -12.09
N TRP A 160 -5.58 -17.64 -11.38
CA TRP A 160 -5.41 -17.94 -9.95
C TRP A 160 -5.05 -19.41 -9.70
N GLU A 161 -4.38 -19.62 -8.58
CA GLU A 161 -4.02 -20.93 -8.06
C GLU A 161 -4.19 -20.95 -6.54
N ILE A 162 -4.83 -22.00 -6.01
CA ILE A 162 -4.89 -22.30 -4.56
C ILE A 162 -3.91 -23.43 -4.31
N MET A 163 -2.88 -23.20 -3.49
CA MET A 163 -1.77 -24.14 -3.26
C MET A 163 -2.21 -25.40 -2.57
N GLN A 164 -3.07 -25.30 -1.55
CA GLN A 164 -3.61 -26.41 -0.78
C GLN A 164 -5.13 -26.27 -0.69
N PRO A 165 -5.88 -26.70 -1.73
CA PRO A 165 -7.33 -26.60 -1.71
C PRO A 165 -7.91 -27.51 -0.63
N THR A 166 -8.89 -26.97 0.12
CA THR A 166 -9.62 -27.69 1.16
C THR A 166 -11.11 -27.63 0.83
N GLY A 167 -11.78 -28.78 0.66
CA GLY A 167 -13.20 -28.83 0.36
C GLY A 167 -13.58 -30.15 -0.31
N VAL A 168 -14.89 -30.40 -0.36
CA VAL A 168 -15.45 -31.53 -1.11
C VAL A 168 -15.84 -31.02 -2.47
N PHE A 169 -15.12 -31.43 -3.50
CA PHE A 169 -15.55 -31.22 -4.88
C PHE A 169 -16.74 -32.19 -5.12
N HIS A 170 -17.90 -31.68 -5.44
CA HIS A 170 -18.95 -32.50 -6.00
C HIS A 170 -18.59 -32.70 -7.47
N ASP A 171 -18.10 -33.88 -7.80
CA ASP A 171 -18.00 -34.32 -9.19
C ASP A 171 -19.43 -34.46 -9.73
N GLY A 172 -19.81 -33.57 -10.66
CA GLY A 172 -21.14 -33.56 -11.29
C GLY A 172 -21.38 -34.72 -12.26
N SER A 173 -20.86 -35.91 -11.97
CA SER A 173 -20.96 -37.10 -12.84
C SER A 173 -22.18 -37.99 -12.56
N ASP A 174 -23.18 -37.54 -11.83
CA ASP A 174 -24.43 -38.28 -11.61
C ASP A 174 -25.64 -37.59 -12.25
N GLU A 175 -25.67 -37.48 -13.57
CA GLU A 175 -26.92 -37.43 -14.34
C GLU A 175 -26.85 -38.46 -15.49
N LYS A 176 -27.47 -39.61 -15.23
CA LYS A 176 -28.04 -40.50 -16.27
C LYS A 176 -29.52 -40.60 -16.08
#